data_b7eeff348cb11b39482c86af75857c43
#
_entry.id   b7eeff348cb11b39482c86af75857c43
#
_cell.length_a   1.000
_cell.length_b   1.000
_cell.length_c   1.000
_cell.angle_alpha   90.00
_cell.angle_beta   90.00
_cell.angle_gamma   90.00
#
_symmetry.space_group_name_H-M   'P 1'
#
loop_
_entity.id
_entity.type
_entity.pdbx_description
1 polymer ?
#
loop_
_entity_poly.entity_id
_entity_poly.type
_entity_poly.pdbx_seq_one_letter_code
_entity_poly.pdbx_strand_id
1 'polypeptide(L)'
;GAVGLAAAIEWLRALPAAAHAHVAALAREAAEELAALKGVRVWGPADGRVSLVSFSVEGVHAHDVAQVLDGRGVAVRAGHMCAQPLMRRLGIESAVRASFAPYNVRDEIRRLKEGVRAAQELFT
;
A
#
# COMPACT_ATOMS: atom_id res chain seq x y z
N GLY A 1 12.87 -1.51 -23.57
CA GLY A 1 11.42 -1.42 -23.33
C GLY A 1 10.68 -2.71 -23.63
N ALA A 2 10.25 -2.97 -24.89
CA ALA A 2 9.35 -4.09 -25.24
C ALA A 2 9.92 -5.49 -24.91
N VAL A 3 11.19 -5.73 -25.15
CA VAL A 3 11.86 -7.00 -24.83
C VAL A 3 11.86 -7.28 -23.33
N GLY A 4 12.19 -6.27 -22.52
CA GLY A 4 12.14 -6.40 -21.05
C GLY A 4 10.72 -6.62 -20.52
N LEU A 5 9.72 -5.98 -21.12
CA LEU A 5 8.31 -6.21 -20.78
C LEU A 5 7.86 -7.63 -21.13
N ALA A 6 8.26 -8.15 -22.28
CA ALA A 6 7.96 -9.53 -22.68
C ALA A 6 8.53 -10.53 -21.67
N ALA A 7 9.80 -10.39 -21.29
CA ALA A 7 10.44 -11.24 -20.29
C ALA A 7 9.74 -11.16 -18.92
N ALA A 8 9.32 -9.97 -18.48
CA ALA A 8 8.58 -9.80 -17.24
C ALA A 8 7.20 -10.47 -17.28
N ILE A 9 6.50 -10.40 -18.40
CA ILE A 9 5.21 -11.08 -18.59
C ILE A 9 5.38 -12.60 -18.55
N GLU A 10 6.41 -13.12 -19.20
CA GLU A 10 6.72 -14.57 -19.18
C GLU A 10 7.04 -15.04 -17.77
N TRP A 11 7.85 -14.27 -17.03
CA TRP A 11 8.16 -14.56 -15.64
C TRP A 11 6.90 -14.57 -14.76
N LEU A 12 6.03 -13.56 -14.88
CA LEU A 12 4.77 -13.50 -14.14
C LEU A 12 3.84 -14.66 -14.44
N ARG A 13 3.78 -15.10 -15.72
CA ARG A 13 2.96 -16.24 -16.13
C ARG A 13 3.49 -17.58 -15.60
N ALA A 14 4.81 -17.68 -15.39
CA ALA A 14 5.45 -18.86 -14.83
C ALA A 14 5.29 -18.97 -13.30
N LEU A 15 4.82 -17.92 -12.62
CA LEU A 15 4.59 -17.98 -11.19
C LEU A 15 3.48 -18.97 -10.84
N PRO A 16 3.66 -19.80 -9.80
CA PRO A 16 2.64 -20.73 -9.35
C PRO A 16 1.42 -19.98 -8.79
N ALA A 17 0.25 -20.58 -8.87
CA ALA A 17 -0.99 -20.02 -8.31
C ALA A 17 -0.85 -19.63 -6.83
N ALA A 18 -0.04 -20.37 -6.06
CA ALA A 18 0.26 -20.07 -4.67
C ALA A 18 0.95 -18.70 -4.48
N ALA A 19 1.77 -18.25 -5.43
CA ALA A 19 2.40 -16.91 -5.36
C ALA A 19 1.35 -15.80 -5.51
N HIS A 20 0.39 -15.95 -6.40
CA HIS A 20 -0.71 -15.00 -6.57
C HIS A 20 -1.61 -14.97 -5.33
N ALA A 21 -1.93 -16.14 -4.77
CA ALA A 21 -2.72 -16.25 -3.53
C ALA A 21 -1.99 -15.61 -2.34
N HIS A 22 -0.66 -15.79 -2.25
CA HIS A 22 0.18 -15.17 -1.23
C HIS A 22 0.11 -13.63 -1.29
N VAL A 23 0.30 -13.04 -2.47
CA VAL A 23 0.24 -11.58 -2.64
C VAL A 23 -1.13 -11.03 -2.30
N ALA A 24 -2.21 -11.70 -2.71
CA ALA A 24 -3.58 -11.31 -2.36
C ALA A 24 -3.83 -11.38 -0.84
N ALA A 25 -3.29 -12.40 -0.17
CA ALA A 25 -3.37 -12.54 1.28
C ALA A 25 -2.63 -11.42 2.01
N LEU A 26 -1.43 -11.05 1.56
CA LEU A 26 -0.67 -9.92 2.12
C LEU A 26 -1.42 -8.60 2.00
N ALA A 27 -1.99 -8.32 0.82
CA ALA A 27 -2.75 -7.08 0.61
C ALA A 27 -4.01 -7.00 1.48
N ARG A 28 -4.72 -8.12 1.65
CA ARG A 28 -5.89 -8.20 2.54
C ARG A 28 -5.50 -7.99 3.99
N GLU A 29 -4.49 -8.71 4.49
CA GLU A 29 -4.00 -8.58 5.86
C GLU A 29 -3.51 -7.16 6.15
N ALA A 30 -2.76 -6.55 5.23
CA ALA A 30 -2.33 -5.17 5.38
C ALA A 30 -3.50 -4.19 5.46
N ALA A 31 -4.56 -4.41 4.67
CA ALA A 31 -5.76 -3.59 4.73
C ALA A 31 -6.47 -3.72 6.08
N GLU A 32 -6.61 -4.93 6.62
CA GLU A 32 -7.21 -5.22 7.92
C GLU A 32 -6.40 -4.59 9.06
N GLU A 33 -5.08 -4.78 9.05
CA GLU A 33 -4.17 -4.25 10.06
C GLU A 33 -4.11 -2.70 10.07
N LEU A 34 -4.16 -2.07 8.89
CA LEU A 34 -4.22 -0.62 8.78
C LEU A 34 -5.58 -0.07 9.19
N ALA A 35 -6.68 -0.72 8.80
CA ALA A 35 -8.03 -0.32 9.18
C ALA A 35 -8.29 -0.41 10.69
N ALA A 36 -7.56 -1.28 11.40
CA ALA A 36 -7.63 -1.40 12.85
C ALA A 36 -6.93 -0.25 13.60
N LEU A 37 -6.16 0.61 12.91
CA LEU A 37 -5.53 1.78 13.51
C LEU A 37 -6.52 2.94 13.57
N LYS A 38 -6.67 3.53 14.75
CA LYS A 38 -7.50 4.72 14.93
C LYS A 38 -6.95 5.87 14.05
N GLY A 39 -7.84 6.58 13.35
CA GLY A 39 -7.44 7.67 12.47
C GLY A 39 -6.83 7.23 11.13
N VAL A 40 -6.81 5.94 10.81
CA VAL A 40 -6.40 5.43 9.50
C VAL A 40 -7.64 5.01 8.71
N ARG A 41 -7.76 5.52 7.49
CA ARG A 41 -8.82 5.13 6.57
C ARG A 41 -8.25 4.38 5.38
N VAL A 42 -8.65 3.13 5.21
CA VAL A 42 -8.32 2.31 4.04
C VAL A 42 -9.35 2.57 2.94
N TRP A 43 -8.86 2.78 1.72
CA TRP A 43 -9.69 3.08 0.55
C TRP A 43 -9.90 1.83 -0.32
N GLY A 44 -11.08 1.74 -0.92
CA GLY A 44 -11.49 0.63 -1.78
C GLY A 44 -12.25 -0.47 -1.02
N PRO A 45 -12.80 -1.45 -1.75
CA PRO A 45 -13.62 -2.52 -1.19
C PRO A 45 -12.81 -3.47 -0.32
N ALA A 46 -13.47 -4.16 0.60
CA ALA A 46 -12.84 -5.19 1.42
C ALA A 46 -12.40 -6.39 0.59
N ASP A 47 -13.27 -6.83 -0.34
CA ASP A 47 -13.02 -7.96 -1.23
C ASP A 47 -12.57 -7.52 -2.64
N GLY A 48 -11.92 -8.43 -3.36
CA GLY A 48 -11.49 -8.18 -4.73
C GLY A 48 -10.32 -7.21 -4.86
N ARG A 49 -9.54 -6.98 -3.79
CA ARG A 49 -8.33 -6.17 -3.85
C ARG A 49 -7.27 -6.82 -4.73
N VAL A 50 -6.62 -5.98 -5.52
CA VAL A 50 -5.36 -6.36 -6.17
C VAL A 50 -4.21 -6.26 -5.15
N SER A 51 -3.01 -6.53 -5.57
CA SER A 51 -1.78 -6.59 -4.75
C SER A 51 -1.36 -5.25 -4.09
N LEU A 52 -2.31 -4.41 -3.70
CA LEU A 52 -2.01 -3.11 -3.10
C LEU A 52 -3.09 -2.66 -2.09
N VAL A 53 -2.70 -1.74 -1.21
CA VAL A 53 -3.59 -1.05 -0.27
C VAL A 53 -3.34 0.45 -0.37
N SER A 54 -4.42 1.22 -0.55
CA SER A 54 -4.39 2.68 -0.46
C SER A 54 -5.05 3.12 0.84
N PHE A 55 -4.42 4.07 1.53
CA PHE A 55 -4.92 4.56 2.81
C PHE A 55 -4.57 6.03 3.02
N SER A 56 -5.24 6.67 3.96
CA SER A 56 -4.92 7.99 4.48
C SER A 56 -4.87 7.96 6.01
N VAL A 57 -4.10 8.87 6.59
CA VAL A 57 -3.96 9.06 8.03
C VAL A 57 -4.55 10.42 8.38
N GLU A 58 -5.48 10.45 9.32
CA GLU A 58 -6.15 11.68 9.75
C GLU A 58 -5.14 12.66 10.33
N GLY A 59 -5.19 13.91 9.87
CA GLY A 59 -4.30 14.98 10.34
C GLY A 59 -2.87 14.90 9.78
N VAL A 60 -2.48 13.88 9.03
CA VAL A 60 -1.12 13.73 8.50
C VAL A 60 -1.14 13.69 6.97
N HIS A 61 -0.34 14.55 6.35
CA HIS A 61 -0.24 14.60 4.89
C HIS A 61 0.41 13.31 4.35
N ALA A 62 -0.05 12.82 3.19
CA ALA A 62 0.42 11.55 2.63
C ALA A 62 1.95 11.51 2.38
N HIS A 63 2.56 12.63 2.02
CA HIS A 63 4.01 12.73 1.83
C HIS A 63 4.78 12.60 3.14
N ASP A 64 4.26 13.15 4.24
CA ASP A 64 4.89 13.04 5.56
C ASP A 64 4.83 11.60 6.08
N VAL A 65 3.69 10.92 5.89
CA VAL A 65 3.57 9.48 6.17
C VAL A 65 4.60 8.68 5.37
N ALA A 66 4.73 8.96 4.07
CA ALA A 66 5.69 8.27 3.21
C ALA A 66 7.14 8.53 3.63
N GLN A 67 7.48 9.75 4.04
CA GLN A 67 8.82 10.11 4.50
C GLN A 67 9.18 9.39 5.81
N VAL A 68 8.26 9.30 6.76
CA VAL A 68 8.48 8.56 8.02
C VAL A 68 8.67 7.06 7.75
N LEU A 69 7.86 6.49 6.84
CA LEU A 69 7.98 5.09 6.42
C LEU A 69 9.31 4.82 5.73
N ASP A 70 9.74 5.69 4.81
CA ASP A 70 11.02 5.58 4.11
C ASP A 70 12.21 5.58 5.08
N GLY A 71 12.21 6.48 6.06
CA GLY A 71 13.22 6.51 7.14
C GLY A 71 13.25 5.23 8.00
N ARG A 72 12.24 4.37 7.89
CA ARG A 72 12.13 3.05 8.57
C ARG A 72 12.32 1.88 7.61
N GLY A 73 12.76 2.15 6.38
CA GLY A 73 13.00 1.13 5.35
C GLY A 73 11.71 0.54 4.75
N VAL A 74 10.59 1.25 4.81
CA VAL A 74 9.31 0.85 4.21
C VAL A 74 8.98 1.77 3.05
N ALA A 75 9.14 1.27 1.82
CA ALA A 75 8.85 2.02 0.60
C ALA A 75 7.36 2.01 0.27
N VAL A 76 6.77 3.20 0.18
CA VAL A 76 5.38 3.43 -0.24
C VAL A 76 5.32 4.54 -1.27
N ARG A 77 4.19 4.70 -1.93
CA ARG A 77 3.94 5.84 -2.81
C ARG A 77 2.93 6.79 -2.18
N ALA A 78 3.22 8.09 -2.17
CA ALA A 78 2.31 9.13 -1.74
C ALA A 78 1.84 10.00 -2.92
N GLY A 79 0.64 10.54 -2.83
CA GLY A 79 0.08 11.49 -3.77
C GLY A 79 -1.26 11.06 -4.37
N HIS A 80 -1.61 11.63 -5.50
CA HIS A 80 -2.88 11.36 -6.20
C HIS A 80 -2.82 10.20 -7.22
N MET A 81 -1.66 9.56 -7.38
CA MET A 81 -1.43 8.36 -8.22
C MET A 81 -1.89 8.53 -9.69
N CYS A 82 -1.83 9.75 -10.23
CA CYS A 82 -2.41 10.13 -11.53
C CYS A 82 -3.92 9.90 -11.63
N ALA A 83 -4.63 9.88 -10.50
CA ALA A 83 -6.06 9.60 -10.37
C ALA A 83 -6.82 10.78 -9.72
N GLN A 84 -6.54 12.01 -10.11
CA GLN A 84 -7.16 13.21 -9.55
C GLN A 84 -8.70 13.19 -9.54
N PRO A 85 -9.40 12.70 -10.59
CA PRO A 85 -10.86 12.60 -10.55
C PRO A 85 -11.36 11.68 -9.43
N LEU A 86 -10.64 10.58 -9.16
CA LEU A 86 -10.95 9.67 -8.05
C LEU A 86 -10.71 10.35 -6.70
N MET A 87 -9.59 11.06 -6.53
CA MET A 87 -9.30 11.80 -5.30
C MET A 87 -10.41 12.81 -4.99
N ARG A 88 -10.85 13.57 -6.00
CA ARG A 88 -11.98 14.50 -5.85
C ARG A 88 -13.28 13.81 -5.43
N ARG A 89 -13.60 12.66 -6.03
CA ARG A 89 -14.78 11.87 -5.67
C ARG A 89 -14.70 11.32 -4.24
N LEU A 90 -13.51 10.97 -3.76
CA LEU A 90 -13.27 10.49 -2.40
C LEU A 90 -13.19 11.63 -1.36
N GLY A 91 -13.11 12.89 -1.82
CA GLY A 91 -12.97 14.05 -0.94
C GLY A 91 -11.60 14.16 -0.27
N ILE A 92 -10.55 13.67 -0.93
CA ILE A 92 -9.17 13.71 -0.44
C ILE A 92 -8.23 14.31 -1.49
N GLU A 93 -7.15 14.92 -1.05
CA GLU A 93 -6.12 15.48 -1.94
C GLU A 93 -5.10 14.44 -2.37
N SER A 94 -4.76 13.54 -1.46
CA SER A 94 -3.74 12.53 -1.66
C SER A 94 -3.97 11.29 -0.79
N ALA A 95 -3.32 10.19 -1.15
CA ALA A 95 -3.31 8.95 -0.38
C ALA A 95 -1.91 8.36 -0.34
N VAL A 96 -1.68 7.44 0.58
CA VAL A 96 -0.51 6.56 0.62
C VAL A 96 -0.88 5.22 0.01
N ARG A 97 0.02 4.63 -0.77
CA ARG A 97 -0.18 3.31 -1.38
C ARG A 97 0.98 2.38 -1.05
N ALA A 98 0.68 1.30 -0.36
CA ALA A 98 1.57 0.15 -0.19
C ALA A 98 1.24 -0.90 -1.25
N SER A 99 2.25 -1.41 -1.95
CA SER A 99 2.12 -2.44 -3.00
C SER A 99 2.91 -3.68 -2.60
N PHE A 100 2.37 -4.85 -2.90
CA PHE A 100 2.96 -6.14 -2.54
C PHE A 100 3.31 -6.94 -3.80
N ALA A 101 4.38 -7.70 -3.71
CA ALA A 101 4.90 -8.58 -4.74
C ALA A 101 5.19 -9.98 -4.16
N PRO A 102 5.44 -11.00 -5.00
CA PRO A 102 5.65 -12.37 -4.53
C PRO A 102 6.81 -12.56 -3.53
N TYR A 103 7.75 -11.64 -3.50
CA TYR A 103 8.90 -11.66 -2.59
C TYR A 103 8.65 -10.94 -1.25
N ASN A 104 7.52 -10.25 -1.08
CA ASN A 104 7.18 -9.62 0.18
C ASN A 104 6.79 -10.66 1.24
N VAL A 105 7.06 -10.34 2.50
CA VAL A 105 6.80 -11.23 3.63
C VAL A 105 5.89 -10.56 4.67
N ARG A 106 5.24 -11.36 5.49
CA ARG A 106 4.28 -10.90 6.49
C ARG A 106 4.86 -9.92 7.51
N ASP A 107 6.14 -10.06 7.85
CA ASP A 107 6.81 -9.12 8.77
C ASP A 107 6.85 -7.67 8.25
N GLU A 108 6.82 -7.49 6.95
CA GLU A 108 6.79 -6.14 6.34
C GLU A 108 5.45 -5.42 6.58
N ILE A 109 4.35 -6.16 6.78
CA ILE A 109 3.05 -5.58 7.19
C ILE A 109 3.16 -5.01 8.60
N ARG A 110 3.84 -5.72 9.51
CA ARG A 110 4.11 -5.23 10.86
C ARG A 110 4.92 -3.93 10.82
N ARG A 111 5.98 -3.88 10.01
CA ARG A 111 6.81 -2.68 9.84
C ARG A 111 6.02 -1.51 9.25
N LEU A 112 5.16 -1.78 8.26
CA LEU A 112 4.26 -0.77 7.70
C LEU A 112 3.35 -0.19 8.78
N LYS A 113 2.70 -1.02 9.58
CA LYS A 113 1.84 -0.62 10.70
C LYS A 113 2.57 0.22 11.75
N GLU A 114 3.76 -0.23 12.16
CA GLU A 114 4.60 0.50 13.13
C GLU A 114 5.04 1.86 12.58
N GLY A 115 5.39 1.94 11.29
CA GLY A 115 5.74 3.19 10.63
C GLY A 115 4.57 4.17 10.54
N VAL A 116 3.36 3.67 10.27
CA VAL A 116 2.14 4.51 10.27
C VAL A 116 1.84 5.05 11.67
N ARG A 117 1.97 4.25 12.72
CA ARG A 117 1.85 4.71 14.11
C ARG A 117 2.87 5.80 14.45
N ALA A 118 4.12 5.60 14.04
CA ALA A 118 5.16 6.60 14.26
C ALA A 118 4.88 7.92 13.53
N ALA A 119 4.29 7.87 12.33
CA ALA A 119 3.84 9.07 11.64
C ALA A 119 2.71 9.78 12.39
N GLN A 120 1.76 9.03 12.95
CA GLN A 120 0.71 9.60 13.81
C GLN A 120 1.30 10.27 15.04
N GLU A 121 2.21 9.61 15.76
CA GLU A 121 2.85 10.15 16.96
C GLU A 121 3.67 11.42 16.69
N LEU A 122 4.24 11.55 15.48
CA LEU A 122 5.08 12.70 15.13
C LEU A 122 4.26 13.94 14.74
N PHE A 123 3.07 13.77 14.17
CA PHE A 123 2.29 14.85 13.56
C PHE A 123 0.94 15.11 14.25
N THR A 124 0.55 14.34 15.25
CA THR A 124 -0.66 14.53 16.05
C THR A 124 -0.35 14.65 17.54
#